data_8c372df704f349bb003e848a0fd7cad8
#
_entry.id   8c372df704f349bb003e848a0fd7cad8
#
_cell.length_a   1.000
_cell.length_b   1.000
_cell.length_c   1.000
_cell.angle_alpha   90.00
_cell.angle_beta   90.00
_cell.angle_gamma   90.00
#
_symmetry.space_group_name_H-M   'P 1'
#
loop_
_entity.id
_entity.type
_entity.pdbx_description
1 polymer ?
#
loop_
_entity_poly.entity_id
_entity_poly.type
_entity_poly.pdbx_seq_one_letter_code
_entity_poly.pdbx_strand_id
1 'polypeptide(L)'
;MPVLVLRQFVFVLPRALFGAVLAFVLSSGVHAQQDAPAGAGTAKTEVLWLGQASFRIRSPGGKTILVDPWLTGGPKTPARFKDLAALEKVDLLLVTHGHVDHLGDAPEIAKRYGTVLYGPADMITPLVTIGAVPANLTHRFNKSGSVTPLPGIKVTAVKAEHSSLIVWPNPATGKNESHPAGEAVGYIIQLENGFRIWHMGDTGLFGDMQFISEYYKPDLVLIPIGGNFTMDPEDAAYAMRNWIRAKYVVPIHYNSNPLAKGTLAGFEAAMKGAPVRLVPMSEGQAVEF
;
A
#
# COMPACT_ATOMS: atom_id res chain seq x y z
N MET A 1 36.50 26.98 57.04
CA MET A 1 36.40 26.03 55.95
C MET A 1 36.99 24.73 56.37
N PRO A 2 36.21 23.69 56.67
CA PRO A 2 36.78 22.35 56.91
C PRO A 2 36.46 21.45 55.71
N VAL A 3 37.50 20.76 55.28
CA VAL A 3 37.52 19.73 54.24
C VAL A 3 36.97 18.41 54.83
N LEU A 4 35.93 17.86 54.21
CA LEU A 4 35.34 16.58 54.61
C LEU A 4 36.06 15.46 53.86
N VAL A 5 36.82 14.64 54.63
CA VAL A 5 37.50 13.44 54.08
C VAL A 5 36.51 12.25 54.17
N LEU A 6 36.12 11.71 53.01
CA LEU A 6 35.29 10.49 52.93
C LEU A 6 36.20 9.27 53.02
N ARG A 7 36.07 8.47 54.11
CA ARG A 7 36.73 7.18 54.25
C ARG A 7 35.98 6.09 53.47
N GLN A 8 36.67 5.41 52.59
CA GLN A 8 36.21 4.21 51.92
C GLN A 8 36.27 3.03 52.91
N PHE A 9 35.13 2.36 53.11
CA PHE A 9 35.08 1.05 53.76
C PHE A 9 35.14 -0.04 52.71
N VAL A 10 36.20 -0.85 52.74
CA VAL A 10 36.34 -2.09 51.97
C VAL A 10 35.73 -3.22 52.78
N PHE A 11 34.62 -3.80 52.29
CA PHE A 11 34.09 -5.06 52.83
C PHE A 11 34.64 -6.23 52.02
N VAL A 12 35.43 -7.08 52.69
CA VAL A 12 35.88 -8.37 52.19
C VAL A 12 34.87 -9.43 52.63
N LEU A 13 34.19 -10.08 51.68
CA LEU A 13 33.33 -11.25 51.93
C LEU A 13 34.02 -12.53 51.45
N PRO A 14 33.93 -13.62 52.22
CA PRO A 14 34.61 -14.88 51.91
C PRO A 14 33.91 -15.64 50.77
N ARG A 15 34.73 -16.26 49.92
CA ARG A 15 34.31 -17.18 48.85
C ARG A 15 33.77 -18.48 49.44
N ALA A 16 32.45 -18.73 49.27
CA ALA A 16 31.91 -20.07 49.42
C ALA A 16 31.72 -20.65 47.99
N LEU A 17 32.40 -21.75 47.71
CA LEU A 17 32.19 -22.57 46.53
C LEU A 17 30.84 -23.29 46.66
N PHE A 18 29.88 -22.94 45.78
CA PHE A 18 28.75 -23.81 45.48
C PHE A 18 28.78 -24.13 43.98
N GLY A 19 29.12 -25.39 43.70
CA GLY A 19 28.99 -25.93 42.34
C GLY A 19 27.51 -26.12 42.00
N ALA A 20 26.99 -25.30 41.11
CA ALA A 20 25.68 -25.51 40.47
C ALA A 20 25.92 -26.11 39.10
N VAL A 21 25.54 -27.37 38.93
CA VAL A 21 25.43 -28.02 37.63
C VAL A 21 24.28 -27.39 36.90
N LEU A 22 24.60 -26.57 35.90
CA LEU A 22 23.61 -25.96 35.00
C LEU A 22 23.23 -26.97 33.93
N ALA A 23 22.11 -27.66 34.11
CA ALA A 23 21.50 -28.46 33.06
C ALA A 23 20.92 -27.51 32.00
N PHE A 24 21.58 -27.41 30.83
CA PHE A 24 21.04 -26.75 29.65
C PHE A 24 19.89 -27.61 29.06
N VAL A 25 18.66 -27.24 29.38
CA VAL A 25 17.50 -27.73 28.65
C VAL A 25 17.45 -26.94 27.34
N LEU A 26 17.92 -27.56 26.25
CA LEU A 26 17.65 -27.08 24.87
C LEU A 26 16.16 -27.23 24.61
N SER A 27 15.38 -26.21 24.93
CA SER A 27 14.04 -26.08 24.38
C SER A 27 14.16 -25.73 22.87
N SER A 28 14.09 -26.77 22.05
CA SER A 28 13.83 -26.61 20.61
C SER A 28 12.48 -25.91 20.47
N GLY A 29 12.51 -24.59 20.33
CA GLY A 29 11.35 -23.80 19.92
C GLY A 29 10.94 -24.26 18.53
N VAL A 30 9.98 -25.17 18.46
CA VAL A 30 9.25 -25.44 17.22
C VAL A 30 8.52 -24.14 16.91
N HIS A 31 9.08 -23.34 16.01
CA HIS A 31 8.33 -22.30 15.33
C HIS A 31 7.22 -23.05 14.56
N ALA A 32 6.03 -23.07 15.10
CA ALA A 32 4.86 -23.48 14.37
C ALA A 32 4.75 -22.52 13.18
N GLN A 33 5.25 -22.97 12.04
CA GLN A 33 4.91 -22.43 10.75
C GLN A 33 3.39 -22.62 10.66
N GLN A 34 2.63 -21.53 10.76
CA GLN A 34 1.19 -21.58 10.49
C GLN A 34 1.05 -22.01 9.04
N ASP A 35 0.73 -23.27 8.85
CA ASP A 35 0.37 -23.80 7.55
C ASP A 35 -0.77 -22.94 6.99
N ALA A 36 -0.57 -22.43 5.80
CA ALA A 36 -1.62 -21.77 5.03
C ALA A 36 -2.80 -22.77 4.95
N PRO A 37 -4.05 -22.31 5.10
CA PRO A 37 -5.20 -23.21 5.08
C PRO A 37 -5.16 -24.04 3.80
N ALA A 38 -5.12 -25.35 3.95
CA ALA A 38 -5.17 -26.31 2.88
C ALA A 38 -6.52 -26.13 2.13
N GLY A 39 -6.47 -25.42 0.99
CA GLY A 39 -7.65 -25.09 0.19
C GLY A 39 -7.48 -23.95 -0.79
N ALA A 40 -6.40 -23.16 -0.70
CA ALA A 40 -6.07 -22.14 -1.72
C ALA A 40 -5.50 -22.82 -2.98
N GLY A 41 -6.29 -23.71 -3.59
CA GLY A 41 -5.95 -24.35 -4.85
C GLY A 41 -5.88 -23.31 -5.96
N THR A 42 -5.04 -23.51 -6.92
CA THR A 42 -4.90 -23.02 -8.31
C THR A 42 -5.71 -21.79 -8.79
N ALA A 43 -6.56 -21.18 -7.97
CA ALA A 43 -7.29 -19.97 -8.30
C ALA A 43 -6.31 -18.79 -8.43
N LYS A 44 -6.39 -18.13 -9.57
CA LYS A 44 -5.51 -17.02 -9.93
C LYS A 44 -5.97 -15.72 -9.28
N THR A 45 -5.06 -14.78 -9.20
CA THR A 45 -5.35 -13.40 -8.84
C THR A 45 -5.74 -12.64 -10.10
N GLU A 46 -6.97 -12.11 -10.16
CA GLU A 46 -7.38 -11.21 -11.24
C GLU A 46 -7.08 -9.76 -10.84
N VAL A 47 -6.42 -9.04 -11.71
CA VAL A 47 -6.13 -7.61 -11.57
C VAL A 47 -6.76 -6.87 -12.74
N LEU A 48 -7.71 -6.00 -12.45
CA LEU A 48 -8.43 -5.18 -13.43
C LEU A 48 -8.00 -3.72 -13.26
N TRP A 49 -7.45 -3.11 -14.31
CA TRP A 49 -7.13 -1.69 -14.31
C TRP A 49 -8.35 -0.84 -14.68
N LEU A 50 -8.72 0.08 -13.81
CA LEU A 50 -9.88 0.95 -13.98
C LEU A 50 -9.53 2.36 -14.49
N GLY A 51 -8.24 2.61 -14.74
CA GLY A 51 -7.68 3.90 -15.14
C GLY A 51 -6.94 4.58 -13.99
N GLN A 52 -6.03 5.50 -14.29
CA GLN A 52 -5.16 6.22 -13.35
C GLN A 52 -4.43 5.23 -12.42
N ALA A 53 -4.65 5.32 -11.12
CA ALA A 53 -4.15 4.37 -10.11
C ALA A 53 -5.26 3.43 -9.59
N SER A 54 -6.45 3.45 -10.21
CA SER A 54 -7.61 2.70 -9.74
C SER A 54 -7.54 1.24 -10.17
N PHE A 55 -7.60 0.32 -9.21
CA PHE A 55 -7.59 -1.12 -9.47
C PHE A 55 -8.66 -1.86 -8.71
N ARG A 56 -9.28 -2.84 -9.38
CA ARG A 56 -10.02 -3.92 -8.75
C ARG A 56 -9.16 -5.17 -8.76
N ILE A 57 -8.91 -5.74 -7.59
CA ILE A 57 -8.18 -7.00 -7.43
C ILE A 57 -9.19 -8.04 -6.92
N ARG A 58 -9.34 -9.15 -7.62
CA ARG A 58 -10.09 -10.30 -7.14
C ARG A 58 -9.10 -11.35 -6.65
N SER A 59 -9.16 -11.63 -5.35
CA SER A 59 -8.25 -12.57 -4.71
C SER A 59 -8.60 -14.03 -5.06
N PRO A 60 -7.67 -14.98 -4.87
CA PRO A 60 -7.95 -16.41 -5.06
C PRO A 60 -9.13 -16.92 -4.22
N GLY A 61 -9.37 -16.34 -3.05
CA GLY A 61 -10.51 -16.60 -2.19
C GLY A 61 -11.81 -15.89 -2.60
N GLY A 62 -11.82 -15.22 -3.77
CA GLY A 62 -12.99 -14.52 -4.32
C GLY A 62 -13.31 -13.19 -3.64
N LYS A 63 -12.37 -12.59 -2.88
CA LYS A 63 -12.55 -11.28 -2.29
C LYS A 63 -12.28 -10.18 -3.31
N THR A 64 -13.12 -9.15 -3.30
CA THR A 64 -12.98 -7.97 -4.14
C THR A 64 -12.32 -6.84 -3.36
N ILE A 65 -11.10 -6.48 -3.75
CA ILE A 65 -10.31 -5.39 -3.20
C ILE A 65 -10.34 -4.24 -4.21
N LEU A 66 -10.67 -3.04 -3.77
CA LEU A 66 -10.64 -1.84 -4.60
C LEU A 66 -9.60 -0.87 -4.04
N VAL A 67 -8.71 -0.39 -4.90
CA VAL A 67 -7.63 0.53 -4.53
C VAL A 67 -7.77 1.81 -5.32
N ASP A 68 -7.67 2.97 -4.66
CA ASP A 68 -7.69 4.31 -5.22
C ASP A 68 -8.83 4.55 -6.23
N PRO A 69 -10.11 4.38 -5.85
CA PRO A 69 -11.21 4.36 -6.79
C PRO A 69 -11.62 5.77 -7.25
N TRP A 70 -11.00 6.26 -8.31
CA TRP A 70 -11.42 7.46 -9.02
C TRP A 70 -12.17 7.07 -10.28
N LEU A 71 -13.42 6.69 -10.15
CA LEU A 71 -14.21 6.06 -11.19
C LEU A 71 -15.12 7.05 -11.93
N THR A 72 -15.98 7.77 -11.20
CA THR A 72 -16.95 8.68 -11.78
C THR A 72 -16.27 9.88 -12.46
N GLY A 73 -15.24 10.45 -11.82
CA GLY A 73 -14.43 11.57 -12.34
C GLY A 73 -13.27 11.15 -13.24
N GLY A 74 -12.88 9.87 -13.22
CA GLY A 74 -11.73 9.38 -13.94
C GLY A 74 -11.87 9.52 -15.47
N PRO A 75 -10.98 10.27 -16.16
CA PRO A 75 -11.12 10.55 -17.59
C PRO A 75 -10.94 9.29 -18.44
N LYS A 76 -10.20 8.33 -17.95
CA LYS A 76 -9.90 7.06 -18.62
C LYS A 76 -10.71 5.87 -18.10
N THR A 77 -11.49 6.06 -17.04
CA THR A 77 -12.35 5.00 -16.52
C THR A 77 -13.39 4.59 -17.58
N PRO A 78 -13.47 3.30 -17.95
CA PRO A 78 -14.45 2.82 -18.91
C PRO A 78 -15.89 3.09 -18.42
N ALA A 79 -16.77 3.48 -19.32
CA ALA A 79 -18.13 3.93 -19.00
C ALA A 79 -18.91 2.97 -18.09
N ARG A 80 -18.74 1.65 -18.30
CA ARG A 80 -19.38 0.60 -17.48
C ARG A 80 -18.98 0.61 -16.00
N PHE A 81 -17.85 1.21 -15.62
CA PHE A 81 -17.36 1.29 -14.24
C PHE A 81 -17.61 2.68 -13.62
N LYS A 82 -18.19 3.62 -14.37
CA LYS A 82 -18.57 4.94 -13.83
C LYS A 82 -19.86 4.89 -13.01
N ASP A 83 -20.68 3.87 -13.20
CA ASP A 83 -21.82 3.59 -12.32
C ASP A 83 -21.33 2.80 -11.09
N LEU A 84 -21.30 3.46 -9.95
CA LEU A 84 -20.86 2.83 -8.70
C LEU A 84 -21.78 1.67 -8.26
N ALA A 85 -23.04 1.65 -8.70
CA ALA A 85 -23.95 0.55 -8.40
C ALA A 85 -23.55 -0.75 -9.14
N ALA A 86 -22.81 -0.63 -10.26
CA ALA A 86 -22.32 -1.78 -11.02
C ALA A 86 -21.06 -2.45 -10.43
N LEU A 87 -20.51 -1.93 -9.33
CA LEU A 87 -19.33 -2.54 -8.68
C LEU A 87 -19.65 -3.87 -7.97
N GLU A 88 -20.93 -4.26 -7.92
CA GLU A 88 -21.43 -5.45 -7.25
C GLU A 88 -21.08 -5.48 -5.75
N LYS A 89 -19.95 -6.06 -5.40
CA LYS A 89 -19.48 -6.20 -4.02
C LYS A 89 -18.06 -5.67 -3.89
N VAL A 90 -17.80 -4.91 -2.83
CA VAL A 90 -16.46 -4.46 -2.43
C VAL A 90 -16.20 -4.97 -1.02
N ASP A 91 -15.27 -5.93 -0.85
CA ASP A 91 -14.94 -6.52 0.45
C ASP A 91 -13.89 -5.69 1.21
N LEU A 92 -12.99 -4.99 0.49
CA LEU A 92 -11.91 -4.18 1.04
C LEU A 92 -11.70 -2.93 0.18
N LEU A 93 -11.62 -1.78 0.81
CA LEU A 93 -11.38 -0.50 0.15
C LEU A 93 -10.09 0.13 0.70
N LEU A 94 -9.14 0.43 -0.18
CA LEU A 94 -7.83 1.00 0.15
C LEU A 94 -7.66 2.34 -0.57
N VAL A 95 -7.14 3.35 0.13
CA VAL A 95 -6.77 4.64 -0.47
C VAL A 95 -5.38 5.02 -0.03
N THR A 96 -4.50 5.29 -1.00
CA THR A 96 -3.08 5.57 -0.75
C THR A 96 -2.85 6.97 -0.20
N HIS A 97 -3.61 7.96 -0.66
CA HIS A 97 -3.51 9.35 -0.21
C HIS A 97 -4.74 10.19 -0.60
N GLY A 98 -4.77 11.44 -0.15
CA GLY A 98 -5.96 12.29 -0.20
C GLY A 98 -6.25 13.02 -1.51
N HIS A 99 -5.42 12.92 -2.55
CA HIS A 99 -5.69 13.58 -3.83
C HIS A 99 -6.95 13.05 -4.49
N VAL A 100 -7.63 13.89 -5.24
CA VAL A 100 -8.95 13.60 -5.82
C VAL A 100 -8.95 12.38 -6.75
N ASP A 101 -7.87 12.16 -7.47
CA ASP A 101 -7.68 11.06 -8.42
C ASP A 101 -7.29 9.72 -7.77
N HIS A 102 -7.25 9.68 -6.43
CA HIS A 102 -7.06 8.48 -5.59
C HIS A 102 -8.19 8.32 -4.57
N LEU A 103 -8.44 9.35 -3.75
CA LEU A 103 -9.57 9.34 -2.80
C LEU A 103 -10.91 9.20 -3.53
N GLY A 104 -11.10 9.95 -4.60
CA GLY A 104 -12.18 9.89 -5.55
C GLY A 104 -13.53 9.50 -4.97
N ASP A 105 -14.03 8.36 -5.41
CA ASP A 105 -15.34 7.81 -5.02
C ASP A 105 -15.31 6.96 -3.75
N ALA A 106 -14.14 6.81 -3.10
CA ALA A 106 -14.01 5.94 -1.93
C ALA A 106 -14.99 6.26 -0.79
N PRO A 107 -15.26 7.54 -0.44
CA PRO A 107 -16.26 7.87 0.58
C PRO A 107 -17.68 7.41 0.23
N GLU A 108 -18.08 7.53 -1.03
CA GLU A 108 -19.39 7.09 -1.49
C GLU A 108 -19.49 5.57 -1.53
N ILE A 109 -18.45 4.90 -2.02
CA ILE A 109 -18.37 3.43 -2.06
C ILE A 109 -18.43 2.86 -0.65
N ALA A 110 -17.67 3.42 0.31
CA ALA A 110 -17.72 3.01 1.70
C ALA A 110 -19.15 3.05 2.28
N LYS A 111 -19.87 4.15 2.05
CA LYS A 111 -21.25 4.33 2.51
C LYS A 111 -22.24 3.40 1.81
N ARG A 112 -22.12 3.26 0.49
CA ARG A 112 -23.01 2.46 -0.35
C ARG A 112 -22.96 0.97 -0.03
N TYR A 113 -21.76 0.45 0.16
CA TYR A 113 -21.52 -1.00 0.34
C TYR A 113 -21.31 -1.39 1.82
N GLY A 114 -21.25 -0.42 2.73
CA GLY A 114 -20.90 -0.67 4.13
C GLY A 114 -19.47 -1.16 4.30
N THR A 115 -18.59 -0.86 3.32
CA THR A 115 -17.21 -1.35 3.28
C THR A 115 -16.30 -0.41 4.07
N VAL A 116 -15.44 -0.99 4.90
CA VAL A 116 -14.46 -0.21 5.65
C VAL A 116 -13.38 0.32 4.72
N LEU A 117 -13.17 1.64 4.74
CA LEU A 117 -12.09 2.34 4.05
C LEU A 117 -10.85 2.32 4.92
N TYR A 118 -9.78 1.75 4.40
CA TYR A 118 -8.45 1.71 5.01
C TYR A 118 -7.53 2.74 4.37
N GLY A 119 -6.79 3.48 5.19
CA GLY A 119 -5.84 4.48 4.69
C GLY A 119 -4.93 5.05 5.76
N PRO A 120 -4.01 5.97 5.38
CA PRO A 120 -3.14 6.67 6.31
C PRO A 120 -3.95 7.41 7.40
N ALA A 121 -3.45 7.38 8.63
CA ALA A 121 -4.15 7.95 9.78
C ALA A 121 -4.48 9.43 9.60
N ASP A 122 -3.52 10.18 9.03
CA ASP A 122 -3.66 11.63 8.84
C ASP A 122 -4.53 11.99 7.63
N MET A 123 -4.89 11.03 6.78
CA MET A 123 -5.92 11.16 5.76
C MET A 123 -7.30 10.79 6.32
N ILE A 124 -7.40 9.68 7.02
CA ILE A 124 -8.69 9.18 7.55
C ILE A 124 -9.27 10.14 8.61
N THR A 125 -8.43 10.70 9.48
CA THR A 125 -8.90 11.58 10.56
C THR A 125 -9.65 12.81 10.03
N PRO A 126 -9.13 13.63 9.10
CA PRO A 126 -9.90 14.73 8.53
C PRO A 126 -11.14 14.26 7.75
N LEU A 127 -11.10 13.14 7.02
CA LEU A 127 -12.29 12.61 6.32
C LEU A 127 -13.46 12.34 7.27
N VAL A 128 -13.18 11.79 8.45
CA VAL A 128 -14.19 11.58 9.50
C VAL A 128 -14.65 12.92 10.08
N THR A 129 -13.71 13.83 10.36
CA THR A 129 -14.01 15.14 10.98
C THR A 129 -14.91 16.01 10.10
N ILE A 130 -14.66 16.02 8.78
CA ILE A 130 -15.49 16.78 7.82
C ILE A 130 -16.77 16.02 7.41
N GLY A 131 -17.03 14.85 7.98
CA GLY A 131 -18.23 14.05 7.69
C GLY A 131 -18.23 13.36 6.32
N ALA A 132 -17.10 13.28 5.64
CA ALA A 132 -17.00 12.60 4.33
C ALA A 132 -17.29 11.10 4.45
N VAL A 133 -16.80 10.46 5.52
CA VAL A 133 -17.01 9.04 5.82
C VAL A 133 -17.37 8.87 7.30
N PRO A 134 -18.37 8.04 7.66
CA PRO A 134 -18.64 7.67 9.04
C PRO A 134 -17.45 6.95 9.70
N ALA A 135 -17.18 7.25 10.97
CA ALA A 135 -16.03 6.69 11.70
C ALA A 135 -16.03 5.14 11.74
N ASN A 136 -17.21 4.51 11.84
CA ASN A 136 -17.35 3.06 11.85
C ASN A 136 -17.10 2.39 10.48
N LEU A 137 -17.00 3.17 9.42
CA LEU A 137 -16.60 2.72 8.08
C LEU A 137 -15.16 3.11 7.72
N THR A 138 -14.31 3.33 8.73
CA THR A 138 -12.91 3.69 8.51
C THR A 138 -11.97 2.88 9.38
N HIS A 139 -10.79 2.60 8.86
CA HIS A 139 -9.67 2.04 9.61
C HIS A 139 -8.39 2.77 9.22
N ARG A 140 -7.65 3.24 10.22
CA ARG A 140 -6.44 4.03 10.03
C ARG A 140 -5.19 3.26 10.46
N PHE A 141 -4.15 3.33 9.64
CA PHE A 141 -2.83 2.81 9.97
C PHE A 141 -1.75 3.64 9.25
N ASN A 142 -0.49 3.44 9.55
CA ASN A 142 0.59 4.24 8.98
C ASN A 142 1.67 3.37 8.36
N LYS A 143 2.64 4.02 7.71
CA LYS A 143 3.83 3.38 7.10
C LYS A 143 4.49 2.41 8.07
N SER A 144 4.89 1.25 7.55
CA SER A 144 5.36 0.06 8.27
C SER A 144 4.31 -0.66 9.11
N GLY A 145 3.12 -0.07 9.29
CA GLY A 145 1.98 -0.73 9.91
C GLY A 145 1.37 -1.77 8.97
N SER A 146 0.91 -2.87 9.55
CA SER A 146 0.20 -3.93 8.83
C SER A 146 -1.15 -4.19 9.47
N VAL A 147 -2.14 -4.48 8.63
CA VAL A 147 -3.49 -4.89 9.03
C VAL A 147 -3.88 -6.18 8.31
N THR A 148 -4.79 -6.94 8.90
CA THR A 148 -5.38 -8.14 8.28
C THR A 148 -6.89 -7.91 8.15
N PRO A 149 -7.33 -7.12 7.15
CA PRO A 149 -8.72 -6.69 7.03
C PRO A 149 -9.68 -7.82 6.68
N LEU A 150 -9.17 -8.85 6.04
CA LEU A 150 -9.91 -10.05 5.63
C LEU A 150 -9.08 -11.30 5.94
N PRO A 151 -9.70 -12.46 6.23
CA PRO A 151 -8.98 -13.70 6.45
C PRO A 151 -8.00 -14.02 5.31
N GLY A 152 -6.73 -14.22 5.63
CA GLY A 152 -5.68 -14.54 4.68
C GLY A 152 -5.15 -13.37 3.85
N ILE A 153 -5.72 -12.16 3.97
CA ILE A 153 -5.27 -10.96 3.26
C ILE A 153 -4.61 -10.00 4.24
N LYS A 154 -3.32 -9.73 4.04
CA LYS A 154 -2.54 -8.77 4.81
C LYS A 154 -2.19 -7.56 3.96
N VAL A 155 -2.40 -6.37 4.50
CA VAL A 155 -2.03 -5.09 3.86
C VAL A 155 -1.02 -4.37 4.74
N THR A 156 0.12 -4.00 4.15
CA THR A 156 1.15 -3.21 4.83
C THR A 156 1.30 -1.88 4.09
N ALA A 157 1.19 -0.77 4.81
CA ALA A 157 1.52 0.53 4.25
C ALA A 157 3.04 0.70 4.19
N VAL A 158 3.54 1.14 3.04
CA VAL A 158 4.97 1.42 2.81
C VAL A 158 5.16 2.87 2.39
N LYS A 159 6.39 3.38 2.47
CA LYS A 159 6.72 4.74 2.06
C LYS A 159 6.35 4.98 0.60
N ALA A 160 5.82 6.17 0.33
CA ALA A 160 5.77 6.82 -0.97
C ALA A 160 6.33 8.24 -0.81
N GLU A 161 6.97 8.76 -1.84
CA GLU A 161 7.54 10.11 -1.86
C GLU A 161 6.60 11.03 -2.64
N HIS A 162 5.54 11.48 -1.95
CA HIS A 162 4.49 12.30 -2.55
C HIS A 162 3.72 13.07 -1.48
N SER A 163 3.08 14.17 -1.87
CA SER A 163 2.22 14.95 -0.99
C SER A 163 0.83 14.33 -0.84
N SER A 164 0.07 14.81 0.15
CA SER A 164 -1.31 14.35 0.37
C SER A 164 -2.18 15.49 0.86
N LEU A 165 -3.27 15.75 0.14
CA LEU A 165 -4.22 16.82 0.41
C LEU A 165 -5.62 16.35 0.06
N ILE A 166 -6.58 16.58 0.96
CA ILE A 166 -7.99 16.38 0.67
C ILE A 166 -8.60 17.72 0.23
N VAL A 167 -9.30 17.72 -0.89
CA VAL A 167 -10.16 18.82 -1.31
C VAL A 167 -11.61 18.35 -1.17
N TRP A 168 -12.38 18.98 -0.28
CA TRP A 168 -13.73 18.55 0.04
C TRP A 168 -14.69 19.74 0.16
N PRO A 169 -15.93 19.61 -0.33
CA PRO A 169 -16.90 20.70 -0.20
C PRO A 169 -17.29 20.90 1.27
N ASN A 170 -17.19 22.14 1.75
CA ASN A 170 -17.75 22.53 3.03
C ASN A 170 -19.27 22.46 2.96
N PRO A 171 -19.95 21.69 3.81
CA PRO A 171 -21.40 21.51 3.74
C PRO A 171 -22.21 22.79 4.04
N ALA A 172 -21.62 23.75 4.76
CA ALA A 172 -22.30 25.01 5.08
C ALA A 172 -22.22 26.05 3.95
N THR A 173 -21.14 26.03 3.16
CA THR A 173 -20.88 27.06 2.13
C THR A 173 -20.95 26.50 0.70
N GLY A 174 -20.88 25.20 0.51
CA GLY A 174 -20.76 24.51 -0.77
C GLY A 174 -19.43 24.74 -1.48
N LYS A 175 -18.49 25.48 -0.88
CA LYS A 175 -17.18 25.76 -1.48
C LYS A 175 -16.18 24.65 -1.09
N ASN A 176 -15.29 24.33 -2.02
CA ASN A 176 -14.19 23.41 -1.75
C ASN A 176 -13.20 24.02 -0.75
N GLU A 177 -12.84 23.22 0.23
CA GLU A 177 -11.80 23.52 1.23
C GLU A 177 -10.70 22.47 1.15
N SER A 178 -9.45 22.91 1.40
CA SER A 178 -8.28 22.05 1.41
C SER A 178 -7.93 21.65 2.82
N HIS A 179 -7.75 20.35 3.06
CA HIS A 179 -7.39 19.79 4.36
C HIS A 179 -6.08 18.99 4.22
N PRO A 180 -5.06 19.26 5.05
CA PRO A 180 -3.87 18.42 5.10
C PRO A 180 -4.26 16.95 5.35
N ALA A 181 -3.62 16.03 4.65
CA ALA A 181 -3.92 14.60 4.71
C ALA A 181 -2.67 13.73 4.99
N GLY A 182 -1.68 14.31 5.65
CA GLY A 182 -0.44 13.64 6.01
C GLY A 182 0.42 13.31 4.80
N GLU A 183 0.99 12.11 4.80
CA GLU A 183 1.88 11.64 3.76
C GLU A 183 1.24 10.50 2.97
N ALA A 184 1.55 10.45 1.67
CA ALA A 184 1.16 9.36 0.80
C ALA A 184 1.83 8.03 1.21
N VAL A 185 1.18 6.92 0.87
CA VAL A 185 1.70 5.57 1.06
C VAL A 185 1.53 4.74 -0.20
N GLY A 186 2.38 3.72 -0.36
CA GLY A 186 2.06 2.56 -1.18
C GLY A 186 1.54 1.42 -0.31
N TYR A 187 0.99 0.37 -0.93
CA TYR A 187 0.53 -0.82 -0.23
C TYR A 187 1.21 -2.09 -0.75
N ILE A 188 1.70 -2.91 0.18
CA ILE A 188 1.99 -4.31 -0.08
C ILE A 188 0.75 -5.10 0.31
N ILE A 189 0.06 -5.65 -0.68
CA ILE A 189 -1.15 -6.45 -0.50
C ILE A 189 -0.76 -7.91 -0.69
N GLN A 190 -0.72 -8.67 0.41
CA GLN A 190 -0.47 -10.10 0.38
C GLN A 190 -1.81 -10.83 0.40
N LEU A 191 -2.05 -11.64 -0.61
CA LEU A 191 -3.26 -12.44 -0.77
C LEU A 191 -3.14 -13.82 -0.10
N GLU A 192 -4.23 -14.57 -0.06
CA GLU A 192 -4.38 -15.85 0.65
C GLU A 192 -3.39 -16.93 0.17
N ASN A 193 -3.03 -16.89 -1.12
CA ASN A 193 -2.04 -17.80 -1.73
C ASN A 193 -0.59 -17.33 -1.57
N GLY A 194 -0.36 -16.24 -0.83
CA GLY A 194 0.96 -15.63 -0.64
C GLY A 194 1.41 -14.70 -1.76
N PHE A 195 0.64 -14.53 -2.85
CA PHE A 195 0.94 -13.58 -3.93
C PHE A 195 0.92 -12.15 -3.39
N ARG A 196 1.95 -11.36 -3.70
CA ARG A 196 2.15 -10.01 -3.17
C ARG A 196 2.12 -8.98 -4.27
N ILE A 197 1.23 -8.00 -4.13
CA ILE A 197 1.10 -6.87 -5.03
C ILE A 197 1.65 -5.63 -4.31
N TRP A 198 2.59 -4.93 -4.94
CA TRP A 198 2.98 -3.60 -4.51
C TRP A 198 2.26 -2.56 -5.36
N HIS A 199 1.17 -2.02 -4.84
CA HIS A 199 0.55 -0.83 -5.40
C HIS A 199 1.30 0.38 -4.86
N MET A 200 2.07 1.05 -5.72
CA MET A 200 2.97 2.11 -5.27
C MET A 200 2.24 3.42 -4.94
N GLY A 201 0.99 3.58 -5.42
CA GLY A 201 0.29 4.86 -5.38
C GLY A 201 1.03 5.89 -6.22
N ASP A 202 0.97 7.15 -5.80
CA ASP A 202 1.78 8.21 -6.36
C ASP A 202 3.10 8.32 -5.61
N THR A 203 4.19 8.32 -6.36
CA THR A 203 5.52 8.46 -5.78
C THR A 203 6.53 8.98 -6.80
N GLY A 204 7.46 9.82 -6.33
CA GLY A 204 8.75 10.04 -6.95
C GLY A 204 9.70 8.87 -6.70
N LEU A 205 10.91 8.97 -7.26
CA LEU A 205 11.99 8.00 -7.06
C LEU A 205 12.63 8.19 -5.67
N PHE A 206 12.81 7.12 -4.89
CA PHE A 206 13.46 7.17 -3.57
C PHE A 206 14.20 5.87 -3.23
N GLY A 207 15.29 5.97 -2.47
CA GLY A 207 16.22 4.86 -2.24
C GLY A 207 15.64 3.67 -1.47
N ASP A 208 14.66 3.90 -0.56
CA ASP A 208 14.07 2.82 0.24
C ASP A 208 13.23 1.84 -0.60
N MET A 209 12.99 2.13 -1.90
CA MET A 209 12.38 1.17 -2.83
C MET A 209 13.14 -0.15 -2.89
N GLN A 210 14.48 -0.09 -2.79
CA GLN A 210 15.31 -1.29 -2.71
C GLN A 210 14.99 -2.10 -1.45
N PHE A 211 14.99 -1.46 -0.27
CA PHE A 211 14.68 -2.12 1.00
C PHE A 211 13.27 -2.72 0.99
N ILE A 212 12.27 -1.94 0.51
CA ILE A 212 10.89 -2.41 0.42
C ILE A 212 10.79 -3.67 -0.45
N SER A 213 11.46 -3.66 -1.61
CA SER A 213 11.50 -4.78 -2.53
C SER A 213 12.15 -6.02 -1.91
N GLU A 214 13.32 -5.85 -1.29
CA GLU A 214 14.09 -6.95 -0.68
C GLU A 214 13.36 -7.57 0.51
N TYR A 215 12.71 -6.74 1.32
CA TYR A 215 12.03 -7.19 2.55
C TYR A 215 10.65 -7.80 2.26
N TYR A 216 9.81 -7.12 1.48
CA TYR A 216 8.44 -7.57 1.22
C TYR A 216 8.31 -8.50 0.02
N LYS A 217 9.28 -8.53 -0.90
CA LYS A 217 9.35 -9.42 -2.07
C LYS A 217 8.06 -9.45 -2.88
N PRO A 218 7.64 -8.33 -3.49
CA PRO A 218 6.44 -8.29 -4.30
C PRO A 218 6.57 -9.19 -5.54
N ASP A 219 5.49 -9.85 -5.92
CA ASP A 219 5.41 -10.61 -7.18
C ASP A 219 5.02 -9.69 -8.33
N LEU A 220 4.12 -8.74 -8.07
CA LEU A 220 3.61 -7.73 -9.02
C LEU A 220 3.82 -6.34 -8.45
N VAL A 221 4.30 -5.43 -9.31
CA VAL A 221 4.41 -3.99 -8.99
C VAL A 221 3.53 -3.18 -9.93
N LEU A 222 2.69 -2.32 -9.36
CA LEU A 222 1.90 -1.31 -10.08
C LEU A 222 2.62 0.02 -9.89
N ILE A 223 3.35 0.48 -10.93
CA ILE A 223 4.32 1.56 -10.85
C ILE A 223 3.87 2.80 -11.62
N PRO A 224 3.81 3.99 -11.01
CA PRO A 224 3.46 5.21 -11.72
C PRO A 224 4.59 5.63 -12.67
N ILE A 225 4.21 6.06 -13.89
CA ILE A 225 5.15 6.48 -14.93
C ILE A 225 4.78 7.82 -15.58
N GLY A 226 3.83 8.56 -15.01
CA GLY A 226 3.27 9.76 -15.64
C GLY A 226 4.24 10.93 -15.74
N GLY A 227 5.22 11.01 -14.86
CA GLY A 227 6.08 12.18 -14.73
C GLY A 227 5.36 13.39 -14.13
N ASN A 228 6.04 14.50 -13.96
CA ASN A 228 5.60 15.76 -13.36
C ASN A 228 5.17 15.63 -11.88
N PHE A 229 4.26 14.75 -11.56
CA PHE A 229 3.76 14.51 -10.20
C PHE A 229 4.29 13.21 -9.60
N THR A 230 4.74 12.29 -10.43
CA THR A 230 5.25 10.97 -10.08
C THR A 230 6.56 10.72 -10.82
N MET A 231 7.12 9.52 -10.68
CA MET A 231 8.24 9.09 -11.54
C MET A 231 7.87 9.24 -13.01
N ASP A 232 8.83 9.65 -13.83
CA ASP A 232 8.74 9.52 -15.27
C ASP A 232 9.13 8.07 -15.72
N PRO A 233 9.01 7.76 -17.03
CA PRO A 233 9.37 6.42 -17.53
C PRO A 233 10.81 6.00 -17.24
N GLU A 234 11.76 6.92 -17.29
CA GLU A 234 13.19 6.68 -17.07
C GLU A 234 13.47 6.38 -15.59
N ASP A 235 12.92 7.17 -14.67
CA ASP A 235 13.03 6.98 -13.23
C ASP A 235 12.40 5.64 -12.79
N ALA A 236 11.19 5.36 -13.27
CA ALA A 236 10.50 4.10 -12.98
C ALA A 236 11.28 2.89 -13.51
N ALA A 237 11.83 3.00 -14.73
CA ALA A 237 12.66 1.95 -15.30
C ALA A 237 13.99 1.80 -14.55
N TYR A 238 14.57 2.90 -14.06
CA TYR A 238 15.76 2.84 -13.21
C TYR A 238 15.48 2.07 -11.93
N ALA A 239 14.38 2.37 -11.24
CA ALA A 239 13.95 1.65 -10.04
C ALA A 239 13.78 0.15 -10.31
N MET A 240 13.08 -0.21 -11.39
CA MET A 240 12.83 -1.61 -11.76
C MET A 240 14.10 -2.37 -12.14
N ARG A 241 15.07 -1.73 -12.78
CA ARG A 241 16.32 -2.39 -13.18
C ARG A 241 17.29 -2.56 -12.02
N ASN A 242 17.34 -1.59 -11.11
CA ASN A 242 18.42 -1.51 -10.11
C ASN A 242 17.98 -1.93 -8.71
N TRP A 243 16.74 -1.62 -8.32
CA TRP A 243 16.29 -1.73 -6.93
C TRP A 243 15.14 -2.71 -6.71
N ILE A 244 14.19 -2.78 -7.65
CA ILE A 244 12.97 -3.56 -7.44
C ILE A 244 13.11 -4.93 -8.10
N ARG A 245 12.87 -5.97 -7.29
CA ARG A 245 12.83 -7.37 -7.75
C ARG A 245 11.39 -7.87 -7.69
N ALA A 246 10.79 -8.07 -8.86
CA ALA A 246 9.45 -8.59 -8.99
C ALA A 246 9.37 -9.50 -10.22
N LYS A 247 8.33 -10.35 -10.30
CA LYS A 247 8.06 -11.16 -11.49
C LYS A 247 7.40 -10.32 -12.59
N TYR A 248 6.51 -9.42 -12.18
CA TYR A 248 5.67 -8.64 -13.07
C TYR A 248 5.69 -7.15 -12.70
N VAL A 249 5.57 -6.30 -13.72
CA VAL A 249 5.36 -4.86 -13.55
C VAL A 249 4.26 -4.37 -14.50
N VAL A 250 3.36 -3.57 -13.97
CA VAL A 250 2.30 -2.88 -14.69
C VAL A 250 2.52 -1.38 -14.54
N PRO A 251 2.72 -0.62 -15.62
CA PRO A 251 2.78 0.83 -15.57
C PRO A 251 1.38 1.41 -15.37
N ILE A 252 1.29 2.41 -14.49
CA ILE A 252 0.05 3.10 -14.13
C ILE A 252 0.23 4.62 -14.14
N HIS A 253 -0.84 5.36 -13.89
CA HIS A 253 -0.84 6.81 -13.66
C HIS A 253 -0.19 7.60 -14.80
N TYR A 254 -0.54 7.29 -16.03
CA TYR A 254 -0.07 8.00 -17.23
C TYR A 254 -1.20 8.25 -18.20
N ASN A 255 -1.01 9.21 -19.12
CA ASN A 255 -1.94 9.52 -20.19
C ASN A 255 -3.36 9.97 -19.73
N SER A 256 -3.52 10.40 -18.48
CA SER A 256 -4.79 10.85 -17.88
C SER A 256 -4.79 12.35 -17.54
N ASN A 257 -3.62 12.97 -17.47
CA ASN A 257 -3.43 14.38 -17.17
C ASN A 257 -2.48 15.00 -18.21
N PRO A 258 -2.83 16.16 -18.82
CA PRO A 258 -1.98 16.81 -19.83
C PRO A 258 -0.56 17.19 -19.36
N LEU A 259 -0.36 17.33 -18.05
CA LEU A 259 0.94 17.61 -17.45
C LEU A 259 1.78 16.33 -17.26
N ALA A 260 1.15 15.17 -17.12
CA ALA A 260 1.79 13.87 -17.02
C ALA A 260 2.11 13.32 -18.41
N LYS A 261 3.31 13.65 -18.92
CA LYS A 261 3.72 13.36 -20.30
C LYS A 261 4.38 11.99 -20.48
N GLY A 262 4.57 11.22 -19.41
CA GLY A 262 5.10 9.86 -19.46
C GLY A 262 4.22 8.97 -20.33
N THR A 263 4.84 8.07 -21.09
CA THR A 263 4.14 7.19 -22.04
C THR A 263 4.55 5.73 -21.82
N LEU A 264 3.64 4.82 -22.16
CA LEU A 264 3.93 3.39 -22.18
C LEU A 264 5.14 3.08 -23.07
N ALA A 265 5.18 3.66 -24.29
CA ALA A 265 6.28 3.43 -25.23
C ALA A 265 7.63 3.92 -24.68
N GLY A 266 7.66 5.05 -23.96
CA GLY A 266 8.86 5.52 -23.27
C GLY A 266 9.32 4.54 -22.17
N PHE A 267 8.37 4.05 -21.38
CA PHE A 267 8.67 3.06 -20.36
C PHE A 267 9.15 1.72 -20.93
N GLU A 268 8.50 1.21 -21.99
CA GLU A 268 8.94 -0.01 -22.71
C GLU A 268 10.36 0.12 -23.22
N ALA A 269 10.68 1.27 -23.83
CA ALA A 269 12.05 1.54 -24.32
C ALA A 269 13.07 1.58 -23.17
N ALA A 270 12.74 2.26 -22.06
CA ALA A 270 13.60 2.37 -20.88
C ALA A 270 13.74 1.04 -20.12
N MET A 271 12.74 0.16 -20.18
CA MET A 271 12.74 -1.19 -19.57
C MET A 271 13.49 -2.24 -20.37
N LYS A 272 14.00 -1.93 -21.55
CA LYS A 272 14.70 -2.89 -22.40
C LYS A 272 15.84 -3.57 -21.66
N GLY A 273 15.81 -4.91 -21.59
CA GLY A 273 16.80 -5.72 -20.88
C GLY A 273 16.57 -5.84 -19.35
N ALA A 274 15.49 -5.27 -18.80
CA ALA A 274 15.15 -5.46 -17.39
C ALA A 274 14.74 -6.93 -17.11
N PRO A 275 15.13 -7.50 -15.94
CA PRO A 275 14.85 -8.90 -15.60
C PRO A 275 13.43 -9.08 -15.02
N VAL A 276 12.45 -8.35 -15.51
CA VAL A 276 11.06 -8.38 -15.06
C VAL A 276 10.12 -8.41 -16.26
N ARG A 277 9.02 -9.13 -16.14
CA ARG A 277 8.01 -9.18 -17.21
C ARG A 277 7.13 -7.93 -17.14
N LEU A 278 7.28 -7.05 -18.13
CA LEU A 278 6.36 -5.94 -18.34
C LEU A 278 5.02 -6.46 -18.86
N VAL A 279 3.94 -6.03 -18.21
CA VAL A 279 2.56 -6.39 -18.54
C VAL A 279 1.79 -5.10 -18.83
N PRO A 280 1.82 -4.60 -20.07
CA PRO A 280 0.99 -3.45 -20.44
C PRO A 280 -0.49 -3.81 -20.32
N MET A 281 -1.28 -2.90 -19.75
CA MET A 281 -2.72 -3.06 -19.64
C MET A 281 -3.42 -1.86 -20.29
N SER A 282 -4.61 -2.11 -20.83
CA SER A 282 -5.55 -1.07 -21.20
C SER A 282 -6.59 -0.87 -20.10
N GLU A 283 -7.16 0.32 -20.02
CA GLU A 283 -8.21 0.60 -19.03
C GLU A 283 -9.43 -0.30 -19.28
N GLY A 284 -9.91 -0.96 -18.26
CA GLY A 284 -10.97 -1.97 -18.31
C GLY A 284 -10.51 -3.37 -18.68
N GLN A 285 -9.22 -3.59 -18.86
CA GLN A 285 -8.62 -4.91 -19.05
C GLN A 285 -8.37 -5.59 -17.71
N ALA A 286 -8.72 -6.86 -17.62
CA ALA A 286 -8.33 -7.75 -16.52
C ALA A 286 -7.20 -8.68 -16.98
N VAL A 287 -6.24 -8.92 -16.09
CA VAL A 287 -5.15 -9.89 -16.28
C VAL A 287 -5.09 -10.80 -15.07
N GLU A 288 -4.86 -12.09 -15.31
CA GLU A 288 -4.67 -13.10 -14.26
C GLU A 288 -3.18 -13.37 -14.02
N PHE A 289 -2.83 -13.50 -12.76
CA PHE A 289 -1.48 -13.77 -12.26
C PHE A 289 -1.42 -15.05 -11.42
#